data_bdea2f546622680545b1a1a8d565b84f
#
_entry.id   bdea2f546622680545b1a1a8d565b84f
#
_cell.length_a   1.000
_cell.length_b   1.000
_cell.length_c   1.000
_cell.angle_alpha   90.00
_cell.angle_beta   90.00
_cell.angle_gamma   90.00
#
_symmetry.space_group_name_H-M   'P 1'
#
loop_
_entity.id
_entity.type
_entity.pdbx_description
1 polymer ?
#
loop_
_entity_poly.entity_id
_entity_poly.type
_entity_poly.pdbx_seq_one_letter_code
_entity_poly.pdbx_strand_id
1 'polypeptide(L)'
;MKAEGRVFKYGDNVDTDVIIPARYLNSSDPAELATHCMEDIDKDFVKKVQKGDIIVANKNFGCGSSREHAPIAIKAAGVSCVIAETFARIFYRNSINIGLPIIECPEAAKAIEA
;
A
#
# COMPACT_ATOMS: atom_id res chain seq x y z
N MET A 1 -3.85 -8.90 -17.54
CA MET A 1 -4.62 -7.88 -16.81
C MET A 1 -3.98 -6.53 -16.99
N LYS A 2 -4.75 -5.56 -17.37
CA LYS A 2 -4.25 -4.21 -17.60
C LYS A 2 -4.74 -3.32 -16.45
N ALA A 3 -3.82 -2.81 -15.65
CA ALA A 3 -4.16 -1.86 -14.60
C ALA A 3 -4.12 -0.45 -15.19
N GLU A 4 -5.22 0.27 -15.07
CA GLU A 4 -5.31 1.66 -15.51
C GLU A 4 -5.63 2.52 -14.31
N GLY A 5 -4.75 3.47 -14.01
CA GLY A 5 -4.92 4.37 -12.89
C GLY A 5 -3.68 5.21 -12.70
N ARG A 6 -3.78 6.15 -11.78
CA ARG A 6 -2.64 6.98 -11.43
C ARG A 6 -1.66 6.19 -10.58
N VAL A 7 -0.41 6.59 -10.62
CA VAL A 7 0.67 5.98 -9.85
C VAL A 7 1.04 6.87 -8.69
N PHE A 8 1.04 6.30 -7.49
CA PHE A 8 1.59 6.93 -6.29
C PHE A 8 2.91 6.26 -5.98
N LYS A 9 4.01 6.99 -6.11
CA LYS A 9 5.34 6.43 -5.96
C LYS A 9 5.96 6.82 -4.62
N TYR A 10 6.48 5.83 -3.91
CA TYR A 10 7.13 5.99 -2.61
C TYR A 10 8.52 5.36 -2.63
N GLY A 11 9.31 5.62 -1.59
CA GLY A 11 10.70 5.16 -1.51
C GLY A 11 10.88 3.80 -0.85
N ASP A 12 12.05 3.61 -0.26
CA ASP A 12 12.41 2.39 0.48
C ASP A 12 11.75 2.36 1.86
N ASN A 13 11.60 1.16 2.39
CA ASN A 13 11.19 0.92 3.78
C ASN A 13 9.90 1.64 4.17
N VAL A 14 8.89 1.55 3.32
CA VAL A 14 7.56 2.05 3.66
C VAL A 14 6.97 1.12 4.72
N ASP A 15 7.05 1.56 5.96
CA ASP A 15 6.70 0.82 7.16
C ASP A 15 5.19 0.67 7.31
N THR A 16 4.73 -0.42 7.93
CA THR A 16 3.30 -0.60 8.16
C THR A 16 2.70 0.51 9.03
N ASP A 17 3.48 1.09 9.93
CA ASP A 17 3.03 2.22 10.74
C ASP A 17 2.87 3.51 9.92
N VAL A 18 3.60 3.62 8.82
CA VAL A 18 3.44 4.70 7.84
C VAL A 18 2.19 4.47 6.98
N ILE A 19 1.94 3.22 6.60
CA ILE A 19 0.77 2.86 5.79
C ILE A 19 -0.51 3.11 6.58
N ILE A 20 -0.55 2.64 7.82
CA ILE A 20 -1.68 2.90 8.71
C ILE A 20 -1.15 3.11 10.14
N PRO A 21 -1.20 4.33 10.67
CA PRO A 21 -0.66 4.63 11.98
C PRO A 21 -1.32 3.83 13.11
N ALA A 22 -0.53 3.53 14.14
CA ALA A 22 -0.97 2.73 15.29
C ALA A 22 -2.21 3.32 15.98
N ARG A 23 -2.38 4.63 15.94
CA ARG A 23 -3.54 5.30 16.55
C ARG A 23 -4.89 4.91 15.95
N TYR A 24 -4.89 4.26 14.79
CA TYR A 24 -6.11 3.80 14.10
C TYR A 24 -6.35 2.30 14.20
N LEU A 25 -5.50 1.57 14.93
CA LEU A 25 -5.58 0.10 14.97
C LEU A 25 -6.72 -0.44 15.84
N ASN A 26 -7.37 0.39 16.61
CA ASN A 26 -8.54 -0.01 17.37
C ASN A 26 -9.81 -0.11 16.51
N SER A 27 -9.73 0.32 15.26
CA SER A 27 -10.81 0.11 14.29
C SER A 27 -10.50 -1.09 13.39
N SER A 28 -11.52 -1.87 13.08
CA SER A 28 -11.42 -2.94 12.08
C SER A 28 -12.26 -2.66 10.84
N ASP A 29 -12.87 -1.48 10.76
CA ASP A 29 -13.67 -1.09 9.61
C ASP A 29 -12.76 -0.70 8.44
N PRO A 30 -12.76 -1.47 7.32
CA PRO A 30 -11.92 -1.16 6.18
C PRO A 30 -12.13 0.26 5.64
N ALA A 31 -13.36 0.74 5.61
CA ALA A 31 -13.66 2.08 5.09
C ALA A 31 -13.02 3.16 5.96
N GLU A 32 -13.03 3.00 7.29
CA GLU A 32 -12.38 3.93 8.19
C GLU A 32 -10.85 3.88 8.04
N LEU A 33 -10.28 2.69 7.96
CA LEU A 33 -8.84 2.53 7.76
C LEU A 33 -8.40 3.19 6.45
N ALA A 34 -9.21 3.07 5.39
CA ALA A 34 -8.91 3.67 4.09
C ALA A 34 -8.80 5.19 4.17
N THR A 35 -9.59 5.85 5.03
CA THR A 35 -9.55 7.31 5.16
C THR A 35 -8.24 7.82 5.78
N HIS A 36 -7.46 6.95 6.39
CA HIS A 36 -6.20 7.30 7.04
C HIS A 36 -4.99 6.63 6.39
N CYS A 37 -5.21 5.94 5.26
CA CYS A 37 -4.16 5.24 4.55
C CYS A 37 -3.07 6.20 4.09
N MET A 38 -1.81 5.91 4.40
CA MET A 38 -0.63 6.71 4.02
C MET A 38 -0.61 8.11 4.62
N GLU A 39 -1.45 8.39 5.61
CA GLU A 39 -1.63 9.74 6.16
C GLU A 39 -0.33 10.39 6.64
N ASP A 40 0.56 9.63 7.26
CA ASP A 40 1.79 10.18 7.84
C ASP A 40 2.89 10.43 6.82
N ILE A 41 2.82 9.82 5.64
CA ILE A 41 3.81 10.02 4.58
C ILE A 41 3.28 10.89 3.45
N ASP A 42 1.98 10.86 3.20
CA ASP A 42 1.35 11.61 2.11
C ASP A 42 -0.09 11.96 2.51
N LYS A 43 -0.27 13.15 3.06
CA LYS A 43 -1.57 13.63 3.52
C LYS A 43 -2.62 13.66 2.41
N ASP A 44 -2.18 13.87 1.18
CA ASP A 44 -3.07 14.03 0.04
C ASP A 44 -3.45 12.72 -0.61
N PHE A 45 -2.83 11.61 -0.20
CA PHE A 45 -3.10 10.31 -0.80
C PHE A 45 -4.59 9.98 -0.80
N VAL A 46 -5.24 10.06 0.36
CA VAL A 46 -6.66 9.70 0.51
C VAL A 46 -7.58 10.66 -0.24
N LYS A 47 -7.13 11.88 -0.52
CA LYS A 47 -7.88 12.87 -1.29
C LYS A 47 -7.77 12.65 -2.79
N LYS A 48 -6.65 12.09 -3.25
CA LYS A 48 -6.33 11.91 -4.66
C LYS A 48 -6.58 10.50 -5.17
N VAL A 49 -6.47 9.50 -4.30
CA VAL A 49 -6.58 8.10 -4.71
C VAL A 49 -7.99 7.80 -5.23
N GLN A 50 -8.03 7.08 -6.35
CA GLN A 50 -9.27 6.64 -6.97
C GLN A 50 -9.20 5.14 -7.20
N LYS A 51 -10.35 4.51 -7.33
CA LYS A 51 -10.41 3.09 -7.62
C LYS A 51 -9.61 2.76 -8.89
N GLY A 52 -8.71 1.80 -8.78
CA GLY A 52 -7.86 1.39 -9.87
C GLY A 52 -6.46 1.99 -9.85
N ASP A 53 -6.19 2.95 -8.97
CA ASP A 53 -4.86 3.54 -8.85
C ASP A 53 -3.84 2.52 -8.35
N ILE A 54 -2.55 2.81 -8.55
CA ILE A 54 -1.45 1.89 -8.29
C ILE A 54 -0.45 2.54 -7.35
N ILE A 55 0.02 1.78 -6.36
CA ILE A 55 1.16 2.18 -5.53
C ILE A 55 2.42 1.52 -6.09
N VAL A 56 3.47 2.31 -6.28
CA VAL A 56 4.80 1.82 -6.68
C VAL A 56 5.80 2.26 -5.62
N ALA A 57 6.61 1.35 -5.15
CA ALA A 57 7.61 1.63 -4.12
C ALA A 57 8.92 0.92 -4.44
N ASN A 58 9.93 1.15 -3.63
CA ASN A 58 11.24 0.55 -3.83
C ASN A 58 11.40 -0.70 -2.95
N LYS A 59 12.41 -0.74 -2.10
CA LYS A 59 12.73 -1.94 -1.33
C LYS A 59 11.97 -2.03 -0.03
N ASN A 60 11.63 -3.26 0.36
CA ASN A 60 11.13 -3.59 1.69
C ASN A 60 9.82 -2.88 2.04
N PHE A 61 8.89 -2.86 1.09
CA PHE A 61 7.56 -2.28 1.31
C PHE A 61 6.78 -3.11 2.32
N GLY A 62 6.17 -2.43 3.29
CA GLY A 62 5.38 -3.09 4.33
C GLY A 62 6.20 -3.62 5.49
N CYS A 63 7.44 -3.12 5.67
CA CYS A 63 8.29 -3.53 6.78
C CYS A 63 7.70 -3.08 8.13
N GLY A 64 8.33 -3.49 9.22
CA GLY A 64 7.88 -3.16 10.56
C GLY A 64 6.93 -4.21 11.12
N SER A 65 5.93 -3.78 11.87
CA SER A 65 5.00 -4.68 12.54
C SER A 65 4.11 -5.47 11.57
N SER A 66 3.77 -6.69 11.97
CA SER A 66 2.93 -7.59 11.17
C SER A 66 1.45 -7.21 11.25
N ARG A 67 1.07 -6.06 10.74
CA ARG A 67 -0.30 -5.56 10.82
C ARG A 67 -1.11 -5.91 9.59
N GLU A 68 -2.17 -6.67 9.78
CA GLU A 68 -3.12 -6.95 8.72
C GLU A 68 -3.86 -5.70 8.27
N HIS A 69 -3.95 -4.70 9.13
CA HIS A 69 -4.61 -3.43 8.83
C HIS A 69 -3.98 -2.69 7.64
N ALA A 70 -2.67 -2.83 7.45
CA ALA A 70 -1.96 -2.13 6.38
C ALA A 70 -2.47 -2.53 4.99
N PRO A 71 -2.46 -3.82 4.59
CA PRO A 71 -3.00 -4.18 3.29
C PRO A 71 -4.51 -3.96 3.17
N ILE A 72 -5.25 -4.10 4.27
CA ILE A 72 -6.69 -3.82 4.29
C ILE A 72 -6.95 -2.35 3.96
N ALA A 73 -6.19 -1.42 4.57
CA ALA A 73 -6.33 0.00 4.32
C ALA A 73 -6.04 0.35 2.86
N ILE A 74 -4.98 -0.21 2.29
CA ILE A 74 -4.61 0.01 0.90
C ILE A 74 -5.71 -0.48 -0.04
N LYS A 75 -6.19 -1.69 0.17
CA LYS A 75 -7.24 -2.27 -0.67
C LYS A 75 -8.53 -1.47 -0.58
N ALA A 76 -8.94 -1.11 0.62
CA ALA A 76 -10.17 -0.36 0.84
C ALA A 76 -10.09 1.07 0.27
N ALA A 77 -8.89 1.64 0.16
CA ALA A 77 -8.70 2.94 -0.47
C ALA A 77 -8.95 2.91 -1.99
N GLY A 78 -9.02 1.72 -2.59
CA GLY A 78 -9.31 1.55 -4.01
C GLY A 78 -8.09 1.20 -4.86
N VAL A 79 -6.93 1.00 -4.24
CA VAL A 79 -5.70 0.64 -4.96
C VAL A 79 -5.88 -0.72 -5.63
N SER A 80 -5.58 -0.79 -6.92
CA SER A 80 -5.73 -2.02 -7.69
C SER A 80 -4.58 -2.99 -7.48
N CYS A 81 -3.37 -2.47 -7.29
CA CYS A 81 -2.21 -3.31 -6.98
C CYS A 81 -1.07 -2.47 -6.40
N VAL A 82 -0.12 -3.15 -5.78
CA VAL A 82 1.11 -2.55 -5.29
C VAL A 82 2.28 -3.21 -6.00
N ILE A 83 3.16 -2.40 -6.58
CA ILE A 83 4.38 -2.85 -7.25
C ILE A 83 5.56 -2.34 -6.45
N ALA A 84 6.48 -3.21 -6.09
CA ALA A 84 7.68 -2.83 -5.36
C ALA A 84 8.88 -3.65 -5.80
N GLU A 85 10.07 -3.15 -5.52
CA GLU A 85 11.29 -3.94 -5.76
C GLU A 85 11.28 -5.19 -4.89
N THR A 86 10.99 -5.01 -3.60
CA THR A 86 10.81 -6.12 -2.65
C THR A 86 9.73 -5.77 -1.63
N PHE A 87 9.14 -6.80 -1.04
CA PHE A 87 8.17 -6.68 0.04
C PHE A 87 8.68 -7.36 1.30
N ALA A 88 8.32 -6.82 2.46
CA ALA A 88 8.50 -7.54 3.71
C ALA A 88 7.63 -8.81 3.69
N ARG A 89 8.18 -9.92 4.18
CA ARG A 89 7.54 -11.24 4.07
C ARG A 89 6.12 -11.27 4.63
N ILE A 90 5.91 -10.70 5.80
CA ILE A 90 4.61 -10.73 6.46
C ILE A 90 3.58 -9.89 5.71
N PHE A 91 4.00 -8.72 5.21
CA PHE A 91 3.13 -7.88 4.39
C PHE A 91 2.71 -8.62 3.11
N TYR A 92 3.65 -9.30 2.47
CA TYR A 92 3.40 -10.09 1.28
C TYR A 92 2.31 -11.15 1.56
N ARG A 93 2.48 -11.91 2.63
CA ARG A 93 1.55 -12.95 3.04
C ARG A 93 0.17 -12.38 3.35
N ASN A 94 0.11 -11.33 4.15
CA ASN A 94 -1.16 -10.71 4.54
C ASN A 94 -1.91 -10.14 3.33
N SER A 95 -1.19 -9.56 2.39
CA SER A 95 -1.78 -9.00 1.17
C SER A 95 -2.43 -10.09 0.31
N ILE A 96 -1.76 -11.23 0.15
CA ILE A 96 -2.30 -12.36 -0.59
C ILE A 96 -3.57 -12.88 0.10
N ASN A 97 -3.55 -12.99 1.42
CA ASN A 97 -4.68 -13.52 2.18
C ASN A 97 -5.96 -12.68 2.04
N ILE A 98 -5.82 -11.38 1.87
CA ILE A 98 -6.99 -10.50 1.72
C ILE A 98 -7.31 -10.16 0.26
N GLY A 99 -6.54 -10.70 -0.68
CA GLY A 99 -6.78 -10.47 -2.10
C GLY A 99 -6.31 -9.12 -2.63
N LEU A 100 -5.32 -8.49 -1.98
CA LEU A 100 -4.65 -7.31 -2.53
C LEU A 100 -3.57 -7.79 -3.50
N PRO A 101 -3.68 -7.49 -4.80
CA PRO A 101 -2.62 -7.86 -5.76
C PRO A 101 -1.33 -7.14 -5.45
N ILE A 102 -0.23 -7.88 -5.40
CA ILE A 102 1.10 -7.34 -5.18
C ILE A 102 2.06 -7.96 -6.19
N ILE A 103 2.98 -7.13 -6.70
CA ILE A 103 3.94 -7.54 -7.72
C ILE A 103 5.33 -7.16 -7.26
N GLU A 104 6.18 -8.15 -7.04
CA GLU A 104 7.59 -7.92 -6.70
C GLU A 104 8.39 -7.92 -7.98
N CYS A 105 8.75 -6.74 -8.43
CA CYS A 105 9.48 -6.58 -9.68
C CYS A 105 10.39 -5.35 -9.63
N PRO A 106 11.69 -5.54 -9.36
CA PRO A 106 12.62 -4.41 -9.27
C PRO A 106 12.67 -3.56 -10.54
N GLU A 107 12.59 -4.19 -11.70
CA GLU A 107 12.65 -3.47 -12.98
C GLU A 107 11.44 -2.58 -13.17
N ALA A 108 10.25 -3.09 -12.91
CA ALA A 108 9.03 -2.31 -13.05
C ALA A 108 8.98 -1.16 -12.02
N ALA A 109 9.40 -1.43 -10.78
CA ALA A 109 9.40 -0.42 -9.74
C ALA A 109 10.31 0.76 -10.08
N LYS A 110 11.44 0.50 -10.73
CA LYS A 110 12.38 1.55 -11.15
C LYS A 110 11.91 2.27 -12.41
N ALA A 111 11.26 1.58 -13.31
CA ALA A 111 10.85 2.12 -14.61
C ALA A 111 9.59 2.96 -14.54
N ILE A 112 8.68 2.65 -13.61
CA ILE A 112 7.41 3.36 -13.48
C ILE A 112 7.61 4.66 -12.71
N GLU A 113 7.09 5.74 -13.26
CA GLU A 113 7.09 7.06 -12.63
C GLU A 113 5.67 7.52 -12.33
N ALA A 114 5.56 8.33 -11.31
CA ALA A 114 4.27 8.89 -10.93
C ALA A 114 3.76 9.91 -11.96
#